data_b100fdc8fbd03ca13f66fff1695439d0
#
_entry.id   b100fdc8fbd03ca13f66fff1695439d0
#
_cell.length_a   1.000
_cell.length_b   1.000
_cell.length_c   1.000
_cell.angle_alpha   90.00
_cell.angle_beta   90.00
_cell.angle_gamma   90.00
#
_symmetry.space_group_name_H-M   'P 1'
#
loop_
_entity.id
_entity.type
_entity.pdbx_description
1 polymer ?
#
loop_
_entity_poly.entity_id
_entity_poly.type
_entity_poly.pdbx_seq_one_letter_code
_entity_poly.pdbx_strand_id
1 'polypeptide(L)'
;MIKHFRIKNNFLLSGLFFLVTLFSVGSSLVSCSDSEKIVTQTEEKIVYVDGNWMVVAFKEVTVMTGESVTLNVSVGGEEELKPEYTCTSKDANIATVAVSEDNNSIIITGVADGSTAISIECPTNTKPLVATIPVTVKQNAIRILAIGNSFSQDAVEQYLYELAEAAGYELIIGNMYIGGCDLDKHWANFQSDAAAYEYRKIVKGEKVGKTGYKLSQ
;
A
#
# COMPACT_ATOMS: atom_id res chain seq x y z
N MET A 1 -29.92 -62.46 9.65
CA MET A 1 -28.78 -62.36 10.59
C MET A 1 -27.95 -61.16 10.22
N ILE A 2 -28.29 -60.02 10.78
CA ILE A 2 -27.69 -58.72 10.43
C ILE A 2 -26.64 -58.39 11.48
N LYS A 3 -25.37 -58.33 11.08
CA LYS A 3 -24.29 -57.94 11.98
C LYS A 3 -24.22 -56.39 12.03
N HIS A 4 -24.51 -55.88 13.22
CA HIS A 4 -24.27 -54.48 13.55
C HIS A 4 -22.76 -54.19 13.65
N PHE A 5 -22.28 -53.29 12.82
CA PHE A 5 -20.94 -52.71 12.91
C PHE A 5 -21.02 -51.44 13.76
N ARG A 6 -20.46 -51.49 14.95
CA ARG A 6 -20.47 -50.38 15.92
C ARG A 6 -19.17 -49.58 15.73
N ILE A 7 -19.26 -48.41 15.06
CA ILE A 7 -18.14 -47.47 14.96
C ILE A 7 -18.06 -46.71 16.28
N LYS A 8 -16.95 -46.87 16.99
CA LYS A 8 -16.62 -46.00 18.13
C LYS A 8 -16.05 -44.70 17.63
N ASN A 9 -16.84 -43.64 17.64
CA ASN A 9 -16.38 -42.29 17.50
C ASN A 9 -15.80 -41.79 18.83
N ASN A 10 -14.48 -41.72 18.93
CA ASN A 10 -13.83 -40.86 19.91
C ASN A 10 -13.15 -39.75 19.15
N PHE A 11 -13.92 -38.72 18.78
CA PHE A 11 -13.39 -37.43 18.37
C PHE A 11 -13.50 -36.50 19.58
N LEU A 12 -12.37 -36.30 20.25
CA LEU A 12 -12.20 -35.16 21.17
C LEU A 12 -12.15 -33.90 20.32
N LEU A 13 -13.27 -33.16 20.33
CA LEU A 13 -13.40 -31.85 19.74
C LEU A 13 -12.64 -30.87 20.65
N SER A 14 -11.35 -30.64 20.37
CA SER A 14 -10.62 -29.51 20.89
C SER A 14 -11.11 -28.29 20.12
N GLY A 15 -12.04 -27.56 20.74
CA GLY A 15 -12.62 -26.34 20.14
C GLY A 15 -11.62 -25.22 20.10
N LEU A 16 -11.12 -24.93 18.92
CA LEU A 16 -10.48 -23.66 18.62
C LEU A 16 -11.58 -22.67 18.22
N PHE A 17 -12.04 -21.86 19.18
CA PHE A 17 -12.93 -20.74 18.93
C PHE A 17 -12.13 -19.65 18.22
N PHE A 18 -12.23 -19.60 16.89
CA PHE A 18 -11.84 -18.41 16.15
C PHE A 18 -12.92 -17.35 16.35
N LEU A 19 -12.60 -16.36 17.16
CA LEU A 19 -13.41 -15.17 17.33
C LEU A 19 -13.26 -14.31 16.06
N VAL A 20 -14.17 -14.49 15.11
CA VAL A 20 -14.32 -13.57 13.98
C VAL A 20 -14.97 -12.29 14.52
N THR A 21 -14.16 -11.30 14.85
CA THR A 21 -14.66 -9.95 15.09
C THR A 21 -14.97 -9.30 13.74
N LEU A 22 -16.27 -9.28 13.38
CA LEU A 22 -16.78 -8.37 12.35
C LEU A 22 -16.53 -6.93 12.81
N PHE A 23 -15.54 -6.29 12.21
CA PHE A 23 -15.41 -4.84 12.30
C PHE A 23 -16.44 -4.20 11.36
N SER A 24 -17.51 -3.66 11.95
CA SER A 24 -18.42 -2.74 11.28
C SER A 24 -17.62 -1.48 10.90
N VAL A 25 -17.62 -1.14 9.61
CA VAL A 25 -17.09 0.12 9.09
C VAL A 25 -17.98 1.26 9.61
N GLY A 26 -17.56 1.84 10.72
CA GLY A 26 -18.10 3.12 11.20
C GLY A 26 -17.35 4.25 10.52
N SER A 27 -18.07 5.06 9.74
CA SER A 27 -17.56 6.30 9.16
C SER A 27 -17.24 7.28 10.29
N SER A 28 -15.99 7.40 10.68
CA SER A 28 -15.50 8.47 11.55
C SER A 28 -14.85 9.55 10.69
N LEU A 29 -15.35 10.76 10.83
CA LEU A 29 -14.74 11.98 10.31
C LEU A 29 -13.36 12.14 10.94
N VAL A 30 -12.30 12.01 10.13
CA VAL A 30 -10.93 12.16 10.58
C VAL A 30 -10.52 13.61 10.49
N SER A 31 -10.20 14.17 11.66
CA SER A 31 -9.49 15.43 11.83
C SER A 31 -8.05 15.29 11.32
N CYS A 32 -7.57 16.27 10.55
CA CYS A 32 -6.20 16.33 10.06
C CYS A 32 -5.19 16.35 11.21
N SER A 33 -4.48 15.26 11.43
CA SER A 33 -3.07 15.19 11.84
C SER A 33 -2.66 13.72 11.95
N ASP A 34 -1.66 13.39 11.18
CA ASP A 34 -0.80 12.22 11.12
C ASP A 34 -0.79 11.63 9.71
N SER A 35 0.40 11.51 9.17
CA SER A 35 0.66 10.84 7.89
C SER A 35 0.15 9.39 7.98
N GLU A 36 -1.07 9.15 7.49
CA GLU A 36 -1.61 7.80 7.42
C GLU A 36 -0.72 6.95 6.53
N LYS A 37 -0.08 5.95 7.12
CA LYS A 37 0.53 4.84 6.39
C LYS A 37 -0.60 4.15 5.61
N ILE A 38 -0.69 4.43 4.31
CA ILE A 38 -1.65 3.73 3.45
C ILE A 38 -1.12 2.31 3.24
N VAL A 39 -1.47 1.41 4.15
CA VAL A 39 -1.35 -0.03 3.95
C VAL A 39 -2.73 -0.52 3.51
N THR A 40 -2.89 -0.83 2.23
CA THR A 40 -4.10 -1.49 1.76
C THR A 40 -4.02 -2.94 2.21
N GLN A 41 -4.73 -3.28 3.29
CA GLN A 41 -4.84 -4.65 3.81
C GLN A 41 -5.83 -5.41 2.93
N THR A 42 -5.35 -6.46 2.30
CA THR A 42 -6.16 -7.43 1.57
C THR A 42 -6.05 -8.80 2.25
N GLU A 43 -6.95 -9.72 1.90
CA GLU A 43 -7.06 -11.05 2.50
C GLU A 43 -5.71 -11.79 2.65
N GLU A 44 -5.66 -12.72 3.60
CA GLU A 44 -4.49 -13.57 3.85
C GLU A 44 -4.10 -14.39 2.62
N LYS A 45 -2.79 -14.63 2.45
CA LYS A 45 -2.25 -15.58 1.49
C LYS A 45 -2.04 -16.92 2.18
N ILE A 46 -2.78 -17.94 1.74
CA ILE A 46 -2.66 -19.30 2.26
C ILE A 46 -2.06 -20.21 1.20
N VAL A 47 -1.09 -21.03 1.59
CA VAL A 47 -0.44 -22.04 0.75
C VAL A 47 -0.53 -23.40 1.46
N TYR A 48 -0.93 -24.44 0.74
CA TYR A 48 -0.96 -25.82 1.22
C TYR A 48 -0.11 -26.72 0.34
N VAL A 49 0.73 -27.56 0.95
CA VAL A 49 1.54 -28.56 0.27
C VAL A 49 1.67 -29.80 1.15
N ASP A 50 1.22 -30.96 0.68
CA ASP A 50 1.41 -32.28 1.32
C ASP A 50 1.06 -32.29 2.83
N GLY A 51 -0.12 -31.75 3.19
CA GLY A 51 -0.59 -31.68 4.58
C GLY A 51 -0.03 -30.52 5.42
N ASN A 52 0.95 -29.80 4.89
CA ASN A 52 1.54 -28.63 5.52
C ASN A 52 0.95 -27.33 4.97
N TRP A 53 1.01 -26.23 5.74
CA TRP A 53 0.47 -24.94 5.35
C TRP A 53 1.35 -23.77 5.80
N MET A 54 1.28 -22.68 5.03
CA MET A 54 1.80 -21.37 5.36
C MET A 54 0.70 -20.32 5.19
N VAL A 55 0.56 -19.45 6.18
CA VAL A 55 -0.32 -18.28 6.13
C VAL A 55 0.52 -17.04 6.25
N VAL A 56 0.37 -16.12 5.28
CA VAL A 56 0.95 -14.78 5.31
C VAL A 56 -0.18 -13.78 5.49
N ALA A 57 -0.03 -12.83 6.39
CA ALA A 57 -1.09 -11.91 6.81
C ALA A 57 -1.79 -11.16 5.66
N PHE A 58 -1.08 -10.93 4.54
CA PHE A 58 -1.67 -10.26 3.37
C PHE A 58 -1.26 -10.96 2.07
N LYS A 59 -2.18 -11.03 1.12
CA LYS A 59 -1.91 -11.60 -0.22
C LYS A 59 -1.24 -10.61 -1.18
N GLU A 60 -1.28 -9.32 -0.89
CA GLU A 60 -0.61 -8.24 -1.62
C GLU A 60 -0.32 -7.07 -0.67
N VAL A 61 0.66 -6.23 -0.99
CA VAL A 61 1.12 -5.13 -0.15
C VAL A 61 1.31 -3.87 -0.98
N THR A 62 0.87 -2.73 -0.45
CA THR A 62 1.29 -1.41 -0.91
C THR A 62 2.04 -0.71 0.22
N VAL A 63 3.24 -0.22 -0.07
CA VAL A 63 4.10 0.49 0.88
C VAL A 63 4.65 1.76 0.22
N MET A 64 4.92 2.80 1.02
CA MET A 64 5.55 4.02 0.50
C MET A 64 7.08 3.88 0.44
N THR A 65 7.71 4.62 -0.45
CA THR A 65 9.18 4.70 -0.53
C THR A 65 9.75 5.16 0.82
N GLY A 66 10.74 4.42 1.34
CA GLY A 66 11.36 4.65 2.64
C GLY A 66 10.59 4.09 3.84
N GLU A 67 9.34 3.64 3.66
CA GLU A 67 8.54 3.03 4.72
C GLU A 67 8.65 1.52 4.71
N SER A 68 8.32 0.91 5.85
CA SER A 68 8.31 -0.55 6.00
C SER A 68 6.98 -1.06 6.52
N VAL A 69 6.61 -2.26 6.09
CA VAL A 69 5.44 -2.98 6.58
C VAL A 69 5.87 -4.36 7.09
N THR A 70 5.32 -4.75 8.23
CA THR A 70 5.57 -6.07 8.84
C THR A 70 4.39 -6.99 8.54
N LEU A 71 4.68 -8.18 8.00
CA LEU A 71 3.70 -9.23 7.73
C LEU A 71 3.97 -10.43 8.64
N ASN A 72 2.98 -10.81 9.41
CA ASN A 72 3.05 -12.05 10.18
C ASN A 72 3.03 -13.25 9.24
N VAL A 73 3.88 -14.23 9.51
CA VAL A 73 3.95 -15.51 8.79
C VAL A 73 3.80 -16.63 9.80
N SER A 74 2.89 -17.57 9.51
CA SER A 74 2.66 -18.75 10.33
C SER A 74 2.77 -20.00 9.47
N VAL A 75 3.37 -21.05 9.99
CA VAL A 75 3.46 -22.35 9.33
C VAL A 75 2.99 -23.45 10.28
N GLY A 76 2.50 -24.54 9.72
CA GLY A 76 2.09 -25.72 10.47
C GLY A 76 1.63 -26.82 9.52
N GLY A 77 1.14 -27.93 10.08
CA GLY A 77 0.64 -29.05 9.31
C GLY A 77 0.87 -30.38 9.99
N GLU A 78 1.02 -31.43 9.19
CA GLU A 78 1.29 -32.80 9.68
C GLU A 78 2.74 -32.95 10.15
N GLU A 79 3.67 -32.10 9.64
CA GLU A 79 5.04 -32.03 10.10
C GLU A 79 5.17 -30.98 11.21
N GLU A 80 6.10 -31.20 12.16
CA GLU A 80 6.52 -30.19 13.11
C GLU A 80 7.48 -29.20 12.41
N LEU A 81 6.88 -28.21 11.72
CA LEU A 81 7.63 -27.21 10.98
C LEU A 81 8.24 -26.18 11.92
N LYS A 82 9.52 -25.88 11.72
CA LYS A 82 10.15 -24.71 12.33
C LYS A 82 9.91 -23.50 11.46
N PRO A 83 9.65 -22.31 12.03
CA PRO A 83 9.48 -21.07 11.25
C PRO A 83 10.85 -20.55 10.74
N GLU A 84 11.48 -21.33 9.88
CA GLU A 84 12.73 -20.94 9.21
C GLU A 84 12.38 -20.57 7.76
N TYR A 85 12.33 -19.27 7.46
CA TYR A 85 12.01 -18.80 6.12
C TYR A 85 13.23 -18.24 5.41
N THR A 86 13.29 -18.45 4.10
CA THR A 86 14.10 -17.64 3.19
C THR A 86 13.19 -16.69 2.43
N CYS A 87 13.58 -15.42 2.39
CA CYS A 87 12.80 -14.38 1.71
C CYS A 87 13.64 -13.75 0.60
N THR A 88 13.04 -13.60 -0.58
CA THR A 88 13.74 -13.03 -1.74
C THR A 88 12.82 -12.00 -2.42
N SER A 89 13.35 -10.81 -2.69
CA SER A 89 12.71 -9.85 -3.57
C SER A 89 13.07 -10.14 -5.02
N LYS A 90 12.08 -10.14 -5.91
CA LYS A 90 12.30 -10.26 -7.35
C LYS A 90 13.07 -9.05 -7.91
N ASP A 91 12.87 -7.85 -7.32
CA ASP A 91 13.64 -6.64 -7.63
C ASP A 91 13.87 -5.84 -6.35
N ALA A 92 15.09 -5.95 -5.81
CA ALA A 92 15.49 -5.26 -4.60
C ALA A 92 15.67 -3.74 -4.77
N ASN A 93 15.72 -3.23 -6.01
CA ASN A 93 15.73 -1.79 -6.25
C ASN A 93 14.33 -1.18 -6.05
N ILE A 94 13.27 -1.98 -6.10
CA ILE A 94 11.89 -1.53 -5.85
C ILE A 94 11.50 -1.78 -4.39
N ALA A 95 11.72 -2.99 -3.86
CA ALA A 95 11.47 -3.30 -2.46
C ALA A 95 12.47 -4.35 -1.95
N THR A 96 12.87 -4.21 -0.68
CA THR A 96 13.66 -5.21 0.03
C THR A 96 12.81 -5.97 1.03
N VAL A 97 13.30 -7.14 1.47
CA VAL A 97 12.65 -7.95 2.50
C VAL A 97 13.68 -8.49 3.47
N ALA A 98 13.31 -8.54 4.74
CA ALA A 98 14.07 -9.17 5.81
C ALA A 98 13.15 -10.04 6.66
N VAL A 99 13.68 -11.11 7.26
CA VAL A 99 12.99 -11.91 8.28
C VAL A 99 13.22 -11.25 9.63
N SER A 100 12.18 -11.20 10.47
CA SER A 100 12.30 -10.67 11.85
C SER A 100 13.16 -11.60 12.72
N GLU A 101 13.74 -11.05 13.79
CA GLU A 101 14.61 -11.81 14.71
C GLU A 101 13.91 -13.00 15.39
N ASP A 102 12.60 -12.90 15.59
CA ASP A 102 11.76 -13.95 16.17
C ASP A 102 11.26 -14.98 15.17
N ASN A 103 11.59 -14.85 13.89
CA ASN A 103 11.13 -15.68 12.78
C ASN A 103 9.59 -15.81 12.65
N ASN A 104 8.81 -14.89 13.20
CA ASN A 104 7.35 -14.91 13.13
C ASN A 104 6.77 -13.92 12.10
N SER A 105 7.64 -13.08 11.53
CA SER A 105 7.23 -12.08 10.55
C SER A 105 8.33 -11.76 9.55
N ILE A 106 7.94 -11.12 8.46
CA ILE A 106 8.84 -10.52 7.48
C ILE A 106 8.60 -9.01 7.44
N ILE A 107 9.66 -8.27 7.15
CA ILE A 107 9.65 -6.81 7.05
C ILE A 107 9.94 -6.46 5.58
N ILE A 108 8.97 -5.84 4.90
CA ILE A 108 9.09 -5.38 3.52
C ILE A 108 9.31 -3.87 3.56
N THR A 109 10.40 -3.40 2.93
CA THR A 109 10.74 -1.97 2.86
C THR A 109 10.67 -1.50 1.41
N GLY A 110 9.92 -0.40 1.17
CA GLY A 110 9.84 0.26 -0.13
C GLY A 110 11.13 1.04 -0.42
N VAL A 111 11.73 0.80 -1.60
CA VAL A 111 12.99 1.46 -2.03
C VAL A 111 12.73 2.50 -3.10
N ALA A 112 12.00 2.15 -4.15
CA ALA A 112 11.65 3.06 -5.24
C ALA A 112 10.25 2.75 -5.78
N ASP A 113 9.63 3.75 -6.40
CA ASP A 113 8.31 3.62 -7.05
C ASP A 113 8.30 2.50 -8.09
N GLY A 114 7.31 1.62 -8.01
CA GLY A 114 7.19 0.49 -8.92
C GLY A 114 6.46 -0.71 -8.32
N SER A 115 6.53 -1.84 -9.01
CA SER A 115 5.93 -3.08 -8.56
C SER A 115 6.92 -4.23 -8.66
N THR A 116 6.95 -5.07 -7.63
CA THR A 116 7.78 -6.26 -7.54
C THR A 116 7.01 -7.39 -6.86
N ALA A 117 7.67 -8.48 -6.52
CA ALA A 117 7.09 -9.56 -5.72
C ALA A 117 8.13 -10.07 -4.72
N ILE A 118 7.66 -10.41 -3.53
CA ILE A 118 8.44 -11.08 -2.50
C ILE A 118 8.08 -12.56 -2.51
N SER A 119 9.08 -13.43 -2.58
CA SER A 119 8.94 -14.87 -2.39
C SER A 119 9.36 -15.22 -0.97
N ILE A 120 8.51 -15.99 -0.29
CA ILE A 120 8.76 -16.54 1.05
C ILE A 120 8.78 -18.05 0.89
N GLU A 121 9.86 -18.69 1.29
CA GLU A 121 10.02 -20.14 1.21
C GLU A 121 10.31 -20.72 2.58
N CYS A 122 9.51 -21.73 2.99
CA CYS A 122 9.74 -22.52 4.19
C CYS A 122 10.02 -23.98 3.78
N PRO A 123 11.16 -24.56 4.16
CA PRO A 123 11.49 -25.93 3.84
C PRO A 123 10.55 -26.91 4.56
N THR A 124 10.23 -28.01 3.89
CA THR A 124 9.56 -29.18 4.45
C THR A 124 10.33 -30.43 4.08
N ASN A 125 9.92 -31.60 4.57
CA ASN A 125 10.58 -32.87 4.22
C ASN A 125 10.32 -33.31 2.77
N THR A 126 9.31 -32.74 2.12
CA THR A 126 8.92 -33.10 0.74
C THR A 126 9.15 -31.95 -0.22
N LYS A 127 8.22 -31.00 -0.29
CA LYS A 127 8.30 -29.84 -1.15
C LYS A 127 8.15 -28.57 -0.31
N PRO A 128 8.97 -27.52 -0.56
CA PRO A 128 8.87 -26.30 0.23
C PRO A 128 7.51 -25.64 0.06
N LEU A 129 7.05 -25.00 1.14
CA LEU A 129 5.94 -24.07 1.08
C LEU A 129 6.45 -22.75 0.50
N VAL A 130 5.88 -22.32 -0.61
CA VAL A 130 6.30 -21.08 -1.30
C VAL A 130 5.13 -20.14 -1.43
N ALA A 131 5.19 -18.99 -0.77
CA ALA A 131 4.24 -17.90 -0.94
C ALA A 131 4.87 -16.76 -1.74
N THR A 132 4.12 -16.23 -2.72
CA THR A 132 4.53 -15.04 -3.47
C THR A 132 3.55 -13.91 -3.17
N ILE A 133 4.08 -12.78 -2.71
CA ILE A 133 3.32 -11.60 -2.33
C ILE A 133 3.67 -10.47 -3.31
N PRO A 134 2.73 -10.02 -4.15
CA PRO A 134 2.88 -8.81 -4.95
C PRO A 134 3.09 -7.59 -4.06
N VAL A 135 4.05 -6.75 -4.41
CA VAL A 135 4.38 -5.53 -3.67
C VAL A 135 4.34 -4.36 -4.65
N THR A 136 3.56 -3.34 -4.30
CA THR A 136 3.56 -2.06 -5.00
C THR A 136 4.18 -1.01 -4.08
N VAL A 137 5.25 -0.40 -4.52
CA VAL A 137 5.87 0.74 -3.84
C VAL A 137 5.37 2.01 -4.50
N LYS A 138 4.86 2.93 -3.71
CA LYS A 138 4.41 4.26 -4.16
C LYS A 138 5.31 5.32 -3.58
N GLN A 139 5.54 6.37 -4.38
CA GLN A 139 6.32 7.50 -3.95
C GLN A 139 5.61 8.28 -2.84
N ASN A 140 6.31 8.59 -1.77
CA ASN A 140 5.80 9.43 -0.69
C ASN A 140 5.93 10.91 -1.07
N ALA A 141 5.10 11.35 -2.02
CA ALA A 141 5.10 12.72 -2.49
C ALA A 141 3.90 13.50 -1.95
N ILE A 142 4.17 14.67 -1.39
CA ILE A 142 3.12 15.64 -1.02
C ILE A 142 2.52 16.20 -2.31
N ARG A 143 1.20 16.08 -2.46
CA ARG A 143 0.47 16.61 -3.62
C ARG A 143 -0.20 17.92 -3.26
N ILE A 144 0.11 18.97 -4.02
CA ILE A 144 -0.45 20.30 -3.84
C ILE A 144 -1.22 20.67 -5.10
N LEU A 145 -2.48 21.09 -4.95
CA LEU A 145 -3.25 21.74 -6.00
C LEU A 145 -3.47 23.20 -5.62
N ALA A 146 -2.89 24.11 -6.41
CA ALA A 146 -3.17 25.53 -6.35
C ALA A 146 -4.23 25.91 -7.39
N ILE A 147 -5.09 26.87 -7.05
CA ILE A 147 -6.05 27.50 -7.98
C ILE A 147 -5.83 28.99 -7.84
N GLY A 148 -5.45 29.66 -8.93
CA GLY A 148 -5.15 31.09 -8.82
C GLY A 148 -4.62 31.75 -10.09
N ASN A 149 -3.87 32.81 -9.87
CA ASN A 149 -3.34 33.73 -10.87
C ASN A 149 -1.81 33.85 -10.72
N SER A 150 -1.22 35.02 -11.10
CA SER A 150 0.22 35.27 -10.96
C SER A 150 0.74 35.09 -9.53
N PHE A 151 -0.08 35.33 -8.49
CA PHE A 151 0.33 35.09 -7.12
C PHE A 151 0.48 33.59 -6.82
N SER A 152 -0.40 32.73 -7.32
CA SER A 152 -0.22 31.29 -7.18
C SER A 152 0.99 30.78 -7.96
N GLN A 153 1.26 31.37 -9.13
CA GLN A 153 2.47 31.06 -9.89
C GLN A 153 3.73 31.35 -9.07
N ASP A 154 3.83 32.53 -8.49
CA ASP A 154 5.02 32.95 -7.71
C ASP A 154 5.13 32.09 -6.42
N ALA A 155 3.99 31.80 -5.77
CA ALA A 155 3.99 31.06 -4.51
C ALA A 155 4.36 29.57 -4.67
N VAL A 156 3.87 28.87 -5.72
CA VAL A 156 3.99 27.42 -5.79
C VAL A 156 4.84 26.92 -6.96
N GLU A 157 5.06 27.71 -8.03
CA GLU A 157 5.77 27.23 -9.21
C GLU A 157 7.27 27.54 -9.22
N GLN A 158 7.71 28.57 -8.49
CA GLN A 158 9.10 29.03 -8.57
C GLN A 158 10.03 28.38 -7.57
N TYR A 159 9.67 28.42 -6.28
CA TYR A 159 10.63 28.04 -5.21
C TYR A 159 10.14 26.94 -4.29
N LEU A 160 8.84 26.65 -4.28
CA LEU A 160 8.27 25.72 -3.31
C LEU A 160 8.84 24.31 -3.47
N TYR A 161 9.07 23.88 -4.72
CA TYR A 161 9.66 22.57 -5.00
C TYR A 161 11.08 22.46 -4.42
N GLU A 162 11.93 23.44 -4.72
CA GLU A 162 13.33 23.46 -4.25
C GLU A 162 13.44 23.55 -2.72
N LEU A 163 12.56 24.34 -2.09
CA LEU A 163 12.48 24.44 -0.64
C LEU A 163 12.09 23.12 0.03
N ALA A 164 11.11 22.42 -0.55
CA ALA A 164 10.67 21.14 -0.05
C ALA A 164 11.74 20.06 -0.25
N GLU A 165 12.39 20.02 -1.42
CA GLU A 165 13.49 19.13 -1.71
C GLU A 165 14.66 19.33 -0.72
N ALA A 166 15.02 20.58 -0.44
CA ALA A 166 16.04 20.91 0.56
C ALA A 166 15.65 20.47 1.98
N ALA A 167 14.34 20.37 2.27
CA ALA A 167 13.80 19.87 3.53
C ALA A 167 13.55 18.34 3.53
N GLY A 168 13.92 17.65 2.44
CA GLY A 168 13.76 16.19 2.31
C GLY A 168 12.36 15.71 1.89
N TYR A 169 11.52 16.63 1.39
CA TYR A 169 10.17 16.29 0.89
C TYR A 169 10.14 16.29 -0.63
N GLU A 170 9.46 15.29 -1.20
CA GLU A 170 9.13 15.31 -2.62
C GLU A 170 7.75 15.92 -2.84
N LEU A 171 7.63 16.85 -3.81
CA LEU A 171 6.37 17.47 -4.15
C LEU A 171 5.91 17.12 -5.57
N ILE A 172 4.59 16.99 -5.71
CA ILE A 172 3.89 17.04 -6.99
C ILE A 172 2.94 18.24 -6.90
N ILE A 173 3.22 19.29 -7.68
CA ILE A 173 2.44 20.51 -7.65
C ILE A 173 1.59 20.59 -8.92
N GLY A 174 0.29 20.82 -8.76
CA GLY A 174 -0.61 21.22 -9.81
C GLY A 174 -1.05 22.67 -9.59
N ASN A 175 -1.07 23.50 -10.64
CA ASN A 175 -1.62 24.85 -10.57
C ASN A 175 -2.67 25.05 -11.67
N MET A 176 -3.92 25.26 -11.27
CA MET A 176 -5.03 25.67 -12.12
C MET A 176 -4.97 27.19 -12.28
N TYR A 177 -4.29 27.64 -13.33
CA TYR A 177 -3.87 29.01 -13.53
C TYR A 177 -4.77 29.76 -14.50
N ILE A 178 -5.13 31.01 -14.15
CA ILE A 178 -5.66 32.03 -15.07
C ILE A 178 -5.04 33.34 -14.70
N GLY A 179 -4.31 34.00 -15.65
CA GLY A 179 -3.69 35.29 -15.42
C GLY A 179 -4.69 36.39 -15.02
N GLY A 180 -4.39 37.15 -13.95
CA GLY A 180 -5.24 38.23 -13.46
C GLY A 180 -6.64 37.83 -12.99
N CYS A 181 -6.88 36.57 -12.72
CA CYS A 181 -8.18 36.06 -12.27
C CYS A 181 -8.37 36.31 -10.76
N ASP A 182 -9.50 36.86 -10.38
CA ASP A 182 -9.95 37.01 -9.00
C ASP A 182 -10.75 35.77 -8.52
N LEU A 183 -11.12 35.76 -7.22
CA LEU A 183 -11.88 34.65 -6.65
C LEU A 183 -13.28 34.53 -7.21
N ASP A 184 -13.95 35.65 -7.50
CA ASP A 184 -15.32 35.65 -8.04
C ASP A 184 -15.34 35.03 -9.45
N LYS A 185 -14.33 35.32 -10.25
CA LYS A 185 -14.19 34.72 -11.57
C LYS A 185 -13.82 33.24 -11.51
N HIS A 186 -13.00 32.81 -10.57
CA HIS A 186 -12.75 31.38 -10.34
C HIS A 186 -14.05 30.67 -9.95
N TRP A 187 -14.86 31.28 -9.08
CA TRP A 187 -16.17 30.74 -8.67
C TRP A 187 -17.14 30.65 -9.85
N ALA A 188 -17.24 31.69 -10.68
CA ALA A 188 -18.08 31.68 -11.88
C ALA A 188 -17.64 30.59 -12.89
N ASN A 189 -16.34 30.41 -13.07
CA ASN A 189 -15.79 29.34 -13.94
C ASN A 189 -16.11 27.94 -13.37
N PHE A 190 -16.05 27.78 -12.05
CA PHE A 190 -16.45 26.52 -11.41
C PHE A 190 -17.94 26.22 -11.63
N GLN A 191 -18.82 27.20 -11.37
CA GLN A 191 -20.26 27.04 -11.56
C GLN A 191 -20.66 26.74 -13.00
N SER A 192 -20.00 27.33 -13.97
CA SER A 192 -20.27 27.13 -15.41
C SER A 192 -19.51 25.96 -16.03
N ASP A 193 -18.70 25.25 -15.23
CA ASP A 193 -17.79 24.19 -15.71
C ASP A 193 -16.92 24.64 -16.90
N ALA A 194 -16.39 25.88 -16.82
CA ALA A 194 -15.65 26.48 -17.92
C ALA A 194 -14.26 25.86 -18.10
N ALA A 195 -13.91 25.53 -19.34
CA ALA A 195 -12.58 25.06 -19.73
C ALA A 195 -11.59 26.25 -19.86
N ALA A 196 -11.46 27.07 -18.78
CA ALA A 196 -10.78 28.34 -18.79
C ALA A 196 -9.34 28.29 -18.23
N TYR A 197 -8.93 27.17 -17.66
CA TYR A 197 -7.68 27.05 -16.95
C TYR A 197 -6.54 26.53 -17.83
N GLU A 198 -5.34 27.04 -17.56
CA GLU A 198 -4.09 26.36 -17.87
C GLU A 198 -3.72 25.51 -16.66
N TYR A 199 -3.72 24.18 -16.80
CA TYR A 199 -3.19 23.27 -15.77
C TYR A 199 -1.69 23.14 -15.94
N ARG A 200 -0.95 23.55 -14.93
CA ARG A 200 0.51 23.48 -14.87
C ARG A 200 0.92 22.49 -13.81
N LYS A 201 1.66 21.46 -14.22
CA LYS A 201 2.17 20.40 -13.32
C LYS A 201 3.67 20.54 -13.16
N ILE A 202 4.13 20.52 -11.92
CA ILE A 202 5.55 20.52 -11.57
C ILE A 202 5.85 19.21 -10.84
N VAL A 203 6.81 18.45 -11.36
CA VAL A 203 7.31 17.19 -10.79
C VAL A 203 8.83 17.22 -10.97
N LYS A 204 9.57 16.95 -9.90
CA LYS A 204 11.04 16.95 -9.90
C LYS A 204 11.65 18.22 -10.54
N GLY A 205 11.03 19.37 -10.26
CA GLY A 205 11.45 20.64 -10.82
C GLY A 205 11.07 20.90 -12.28
N GLU A 206 10.55 19.90 -13.01
CA GLU A 206 10.09 20.06 -14.37
C GLU A 206 8.64 20.55 -14.42
N LYS A 207 8.39 21.58 -15.24
CA LYS A 207 7.07 22.18 -15.42
C LYS A 207 6.49 21.82 -16.79
N VAL A 208 5.26 21.25 -16.78
CA VAL A 208 4.49 20.99 -17.99
C VAL A 208 3.13 21.68 -17.88
N GLY A 209 2.77 22.51 -18.86
CA GLY A 209 1.48 23.22 -18.93
C GLY A 209 0.59 22.73 -20.07
N LYS A 210 -0.72 22.69 -19.81
CA LYS A 210 -1.78 22.41 -20.82
C LYS A 210 -2.96 23.34 -20.58
N THR A 211 -3.51 23.91 -21.64
CA THR A 211 -4.70 24.78 -21.61
C THR A 211 -6.00 24.03 -21.81
N GLY A 212 -7.13 24.67 -21.50
CA GLY A 212 -8.47 24.11 -21.73
C GLY A 212 -8.93 23.17 -20.62
N TYR A 213 -8.41 23.30 -19.41
CA TYR A 213 -8.84 22.50 -18.27
C TYR A 213 -10.02 23.14 -17.52
N LYS A 214 -10.80 22.29 -16.88
CA LYS A 214 -11.90 22.62 -15.97
C LYS A 214 -11.51 22.29 -14.53
N LEU A 215 -12.12 22.95 -13.55
CA LEU A 215 -11.92 22.59 -12.13
C LEU A 215 -12.55 21.25 -11.74
N SER A 216 -13.46 20.72 -12.58
CA SER A 216 -14.12 19.43 -12.37
C SER A 216 -13.29 18.22 -12.85
N GLN A 217 -12.16 18.44 -13.54
CA GLN A 217 -11.24 17.40 -14.05
C GLN A 217 -10.16 17.07 -13.02
#